data_61f79721d7cb7334e952edfb658f4f23
#
_entry.id   61f79721d7cb7334e952edfb658f4f23
#
_cell.length_a   1.000
_cell.length_b   1.000
_cell.length_c   1.000
_cell.angle_alpha   90.00
_cell.angle_beta   90.00
_cell.angle_gamma   90.00
#
_symmetry.space_group_name_H-M   'P 1'
#
loop_
_entity.id
_entity.type
_entity.pdbx_description
1 polymer ?
#
loop_
_entity_poly.entity_id
_entity_poly.type
_entity_poly.pdbx_seq_one_letter_code
_entity_poly.pdbx_strand_id
1 'polypeptide(L)'
;MKILIEGKKNYLATILIGEKYFNKWKKYVYPSWKIYCKKNNVGLIIFKKDLISKKNKFWKKPTWQKMLIGSSVLKSKININIENICYIDADILINPYSPNIFKYHNKNKFSLISPRLRIPYDYYSTVKKISFFRKKFYYKNYPLDSALLFTNKQTYK
;
A
#
# COMPACT_ATOMS: atom_id res chain seq x y z
N MET A 1 -1.58 -14.19 -4.93
CA MET A 1 -0.63 -13.62 -3.99
C MET A 1 0.67 -14.41 -4.07
N LYS A 2 1.82 -13.75 -3.99
CA LYS A 2 3.15 -14.38 -3.92
C LYS A 2 3.99 -13.67 -2.87
N ILE A 3 4.67 -14.42 -2.01
CA ILE A 3 5.65 -13.89 -1.08
C ILE A 3 7.00 -13.94 -1.77
N LEU A 4 7.68 -12.80 -1.80
CA LEU A 4 9.03 -12.68 -2.37
C LEU A 4 10.10 -12.66 -1.29
N ILE A 5 9.77 -12.17 -0.10
CA ILE A 5 10.65 -12.12 1.05
C ILE A 5 9.82 -12.51 2.26
N GLU A 6 10.27 -13.47 3.01
CA GLU A 6 9.64 -13.84 4.28
C GLU A 6 9.99 -12.83 5.36
N GLY A 7 9.01 -12.46 6.16
CA GLY A 7 9.15 -11.59 7.32
C GLY A 7 8.58 -12.27 8.56
N LYS A 8 8.88 -11.75 9.74
CA LYS A 8 8.34 -12.34 10.97
C LYS A 8 6.84 -12.06 11.13
N LYS A 9 6.43 -10.77 11.09
CA LYS A 9 5.07 -10.32 11.41
C LYS A 9 4.60 -9.17 10.52
N ASN A 10 5.54 -8.39 10.00
CA ASN A 10 5.29 -7.16 9.24
C ASN A 10 5.62 -7.38 7.77
N TYR A 11 4.75 -6.94 6.90
CA TYR A 11 4.90 -7.13 5.46
C TYR A 11 4.61 -5.87 4.66
N LEU A 12 5.48 -5.56 3.73
CA LEU A 12 5.14 -4.66 2.63
C LEU A 12 4.29 -5.42 1.61
N ALA A 13 3.36 -4.72 0.97
CA ALA A 13 2.53 -5.29 -0.07
C ALA A 13 2.41 -4.34 -1.25
N THR A 14 2.37 -4.89 -2.47
CA THR A 14 2.08 -4.10 -3.68
C THR A 14 1.35 -4.92 -4.72
N ILE A 15 0.67 -4.22 -5.66
CA ILE A 15 -0.07 -4.83 -6.76
C ILE A 15 0.72 -4.59 -8.06
N LEU A 16 1.05 -5.70 -8.76
CA LEU A 16 1.90 -5.71 -9.96
C LEU A 16 1.23 -6.54 -11.05
N ILE A 17 0.23 -5.98 -11.72
CA ILE A 17 -0.54 -6.67 -12.75
C ILE A 17 0.06 -6.38 -14.13
N GLY A 18 0.37 -7.44 -14.87
CA GLY A 18 0.99 -7.41 -16.19
C GLY A 18 2.50 -7.64 -16.15
N GLU A 19 2.94 -8.53 -17.04
CA GLU A 19 4.33 -9.02 -17.06
C GLU A 19 5.34 -7.90 -17.34
N LYS A 20 5.05 -7.02 -18.29
CA LYS A 20 5.90 -5.87 -18.64
C LYS A 20 6.09 -4.94 -17.43
N TYR A 21 5.01 -4.69 -16.68
CA TYR A 21 5.06 -3.84 -15.47
C TYR A 21 5.84 -4.52 -14.35
N PHE A 22 5.59 -5.81 -14.11
CA PHE A 22 6.34 -6.59 -13.13
C PHE A 22 7.85 -6.61 -13.43
N ASN A 23 8.24 -6.80 -14.69
CA ASN A 23 9.65 -6.86 -15.09
C ASN A 23 10.35 -5.50 -14.90
N LYS A 24 9.67 -4.38 -15.22
CA LYS A 24 10.19 -3.03 -14.92
C LYS A 24 10.38 -2.83 -13.42
N TRP A 25 9.36 -3.16 -12.64
CA TRP A 25 9.43 -3.07 -11.19
C TRP A 25 10.58 -3.92 -10.63
N LYS A 26 10.71 -5.16 -11.07
CA LYS A 26 11.76 -6.08 -10.64
C LYS A 26 13.16 -5.53 -10.94
N LYS A 27 13.32 -4.86 -12.08
CA LYS A 27 14.61 -4.28 -12.49
C LYS A 27 14.96 -3.01 -11.72
N TYR A 28 14.02 -2.09 -11.54
CA TYR A 28 14.33 -0.73 -11.08
C TYR A 28 13.94 -0.45 -9.63
N VAL A 29 12.87 -1.07 -9.13
CA VAL A 29 12.30 -0.75 -7.81
C VAL A 29 12.64 -1.82 -6.77
N TYR A 30 12.48 -3.09 -7.13
CA TYR A 30 12.69 -4.21 -6.23
C TYR A 30 14.06 -4.25 -5.52
N PRO A 31 15.19 -3.85 -6.13
CA PRO A 31 16.48 -3.85 -5.43
C PRO A 31 16.46 -3.00 -4.15
N SER A 32 15.89 -1.80 -4.20
CA SER A 32 15.78 -0.92 -3.02
C SER A 32 14.87 -1.52 -1.94
N TRP A 33 13.74 -2.08 -2.34
CA TRP A 33 12.81 -2.75 -1.43
C TRP A 33 13.44 -3.99 -0.78
N LYS A 34 14.20 -4.78 -1.54
CA LYS A 34 14.87 -5.97 -1.04
C LYS A 34 15.85 -5.63 0.09
N ILE A 35 16.66 -4.58 -0.10
CA ILE A 35 17.64 -4.13 0.92
C ILE A 35 16.88 -3.65 2.17
N TYR A 36 15.87 -2.81 2.00
CA TYR A 36 15.06 -2.29 3.09
C TYR A 36 14.38 -3.43 3.88
N CYS A 37 13.75 -4.37 3.18
CA CYS A 37 13.06 -5.51 3.80
C CYS A 37 14.00 -6.36 4.63
N LYS A 38 15.17 -6.71 4.07
CA LYS A 38 16.18 -7.50 4.79
C LYS A 38 16.70 -6.77 6.02
N LYS A 39 17.08 -5.51 5.89
CA LYS A 39 17.58 -4.68 7.00
C LYS A 39 16.58 -4.57 8.15
N ASN A 40 15.30 -4.43 7.83
CA ASN A 40 14.25 -4.19 8.82
C ASN A 40 13.50 -5.46 9.24
N ASN A 41 13.89 -6.63 8.73
CA ASN A 41 13.21 -7.90 8.98
C ASN A 41 11.71 -7.86 8.62
N VAL A 42 11.41 -7.24 7.49
CA VAL A 42 10.06 -7.05 6.94
C VAL A 42 9.88 -7.94 5.72
N GLY A 43 8.75 -8.63 5.64
CA GLY A 43 8.41 -9.44 4.48
C GLY A 43 7.92 -8.61 3.29
N LEU A 44 7.84 -9.24 2.13
CA LEU A 44 7.35 -8.62 0.90
C LEU A 44 6.37 -9.51 0.18
N ILE A 45 5.17 -9.01 -0.01
CA ILE A 45 4.07 -9.66 -0.71
C ILE A 45 3.76 -8.92 -2.01
N ILE A 46 3.56 -9.66 -3.09
CA ILE A 46 3.09 -9.10 -4.35
C ILE A 46 1.80 -9.76 -4.82
N PHE A 47 0.94 -8.98 -5.44
CA PHE A 47 -0.27 -9.45 -6.11
C PHE A 47 -0.11 -9.26 -7.61
N LYS A 48 -0.03 -10.38 -8.36
CA LYS A 48 0.15 -10.37 -9.83
C LYS A 48 -1.17 -10.46 -10.60
N LYS A 49 -2.29 -10.58 -9.89
CA LYS A 49 -3.65 -10.68 -10.46
C LYS A 49 -4.58 -9.74 -9.68
N ASP A 50 -5.69 -9.40 -10.30
CA ASP A 50 -6.79 -8.69 -9.62
C ASP A 50 -7.18 -9.40 -8.32
N LEU A 51 -7.40 -8.63 -7.25
CA LEU A 51 -7.86 -9.13 -5.95
C LEU A 51 -9.34 -9.49 -5.97
N ILE A 52 -10.08 -8.93 -6.91
CA ILE A 52 -11.47 -9.22 -7.18
C ILE A 52 -11.64 -9.51 -8.68
N SER A 53 -12.42 -10.53 -9.02
CA SER A 53 -12.66 -10.91 -10.42
C SER A 53 -13.27 -9.75 -11.21
N LYS A 54 -12.82 -9.57 -12.46
CA LYS A 54 -13.39 -8.59 -13.39
C LYS A 54 -14.88 -8.80 -13.66
N LYS A 55 -15.39 -10.04 -13.50
CA LYS A 55 -16.81 -10.37 -13.62
C LYS A 55 -17.65 -9.92 -12.41
N ASN A 56 -17.02 -9.52 -11.30
CA ASN A 56 -17.72 -9.09 -10.11
C ASN A 56 -18.24 -7.65 -10.31
N LYS A 57 -19.51 -7.40 -9.95
CA LYS A 57 -20.14 -6.07 -10.06
C LYS A 57 -19.42 -4.97 -9.28
N PHE A 58 -18.65 -5.32 -8.26
CA PHE A 58 -17.83 -4.40 -7.46
C PHE A 58 -16.40 -4.26 -7.96
N TRP A 59 -16.06 -4.85 -9.11
CA TRP A 59 -14.72 -4.70 -9.65
C TRP A 59 -14.36 -3.23 -9.88
N LYS A 60 -13.17 -2.89 -9.50
CA LYS A 60 -12.54 -1.58 -9.71
C LYS A 60 -11.14 -1.77 -10.26
N LYS A 61 -10.60 -0.75 -10.90
CA LYS A 61 -9.21 -0.76 -11.38
C LYS A 61 -8.23 -1.14 -10.25
N PRO A 62 -7.09 -1.77 -10.56
CA PRO A 62 -6.11 -2.24 -9.55
C PRO A 62 -5.72 -1.18 -8.51
N THR A 63 -5.63 0.09 -8.91
CA THR A 63 -5.36 1.23 -8.01
C THR A 63 -6.33 1.33 -6.84
N TRP A 64 -7.59 0.90 -7.00
CA TRP A 64 -8.59 0.89 -5.95
C TRP A 64 -8.62 -0.43 -5.16
N GLN A 65 -8.07 -1.50 -5.75
CA GLN A 65 -8.06 -2.81 -5.11
C GLN A 65 -7.08 -2.90 -3.93
N LYS A 66 -6.19 -1.92 -3.78
CA LYS A 66 -5.31 -1.83 -2.61
C LYS A 66 -6.06 -1.87 -1.27
N MET A 67 -7.29 -1.38 -1.25
CA MET A 67 -8.15 -1.43 -0.06
C MET A 67 -8.58 -2.85 0.33
N LEU A 68 -8.45 -3.82 -0.59
CA LEU A 68 -8.80 -5.22 -0.38
C LEU A 68 -7.61 -6.09 0.06
N ILE A 69 -6.42 -5.52 0.14
CA ILE A 69 -5.18 -6.30 0.40
C ILE A 69 -5.28 -7.06 1.71
N GLY A 70 -5.71 -6.42 2.78
CA GLY A 70 -5.82 -7.08 4.07
C GLY A 70 -6.79 -8.26 4.05
N SER A 71 -8.00 -8.09 3.50
CA SER A 71 -8.96 -9.19 3.37
C SER A 71 -8.46 -10.31 2.45
N SER A 72 -7.72 -9.96 1.39
CA SER A 72 -7.14 -10.92 0.46
C SER A 72 -6.03 -11.75 1.10
N VAL A 73 -5.22 -11.14 1.98
CA VAL A 73 -4.21 -11.85 2.77
C VAL A 73 -4.86 -12.78 3.79
N LEU A 74 -5.89 -12.30 4.50
CA LEU A 74 -6.61 -13.13 5.48
C LEU A 74 -7.31 -14.34 4.86
N LYS A 75 -7.82 -14.19 3.64
CA LYS A 75 -8.46 -15.28 2.87
C LYS A 75 -7.44 -16.22 2.21
N SER A 76 -6.17 -15.83 2.16
CA SER A 76 -5.15 -16.69 1.59
C SER A 76 -4.88 -17.86 2.53
N LYS A 77 -4.79 -19.06 1.96
CA LYS A 77 -4.45 -20.29 2.70
C LYS A 77 -2.95 -20.38 3.08
N ILE A 78 -2.24 -19.26 3.04
CA ILE A 78 -0.81 -19.23 3.34
C ILE A 78 -0.67 -19.19 4.86
N ASN A 79 -0.04 -20.20 5.40
CA ASN A 79 0.21 -20.36 6.85
C ASN A 79 1.37 -19.45 7.30
N ILE A 80 1.15 -18.13 7.26
CA ILE A 80 2.14 -17.14 7.71
C ILE A 80 1.48 -16.22 8.72
N ASN A 81 2.18 -15.97 9.80
CA ASN A 81 1.74 -15.04 10.83
C ASN A 81 1.96 -13.59 10.37
N ILE A 82 0.98 -13.01 9.70
CA ILE A 82 0.99 -11.60 9.27
C ILE A 82 0.17 -10.78 10.25
N GLU A 83 0.83 -9.93 11.02
CA GLU A 83 0.15 -9.02 11.94
C GLU A 83 -0.12 -7.66 11.29
N ASN A 84 0.85 -7.11 10.56
CA ASN A 84 0.73 -5.79 9.96
C ASN A 84 1.11 -5.83 8.48
N ILE A 85 0.36 -5.09 7.68
CA ILE A 85 0.61 -4.92 6.25
C ILE A 85 0.70 -3.44 5.95
N CYS A 86 1.75 -3.06 5.22
CA CYS A 86 1.92 -1.74 4.64
C CYS A 86 1.85 -1.84 3.12
N TYR A 87 0.81 -1.28 2.53
CA TYR A 87 0.74 -1.15 1.07
C TYR A 87 1.60 0.03 0.61
N ILE A 88 2.38 -0.20 -0.43
CA ILE A 88 3.15 0.84 -1.12
C ILE A 88 2.89 0.70 -2.61
N ASP A 89 2.65 1.82 -3.30
CA ASP A 89 2.52 1.85 -4.75
C ASP A 89 3.84 1.39 -5.39
N ALA A 90 3.73 0.64 -6.48
CA ALA A 90 4.87 -0.07 -7.07
C ALA A 90 5.88 0.83 -7.78
N ASP A 91 5.60 2.11 -7.96
CA ASP A 91 6.49 3.12 -8.55
C ASP A 91 7.30 3.90 -7.51
N ILE A 92 7.13 3.57 -6.22
CA ILE A 92 7.87 4.22 -5.13
C ILE A 92 9.20 3.51 -4.89
N LEU A 93 10.28 4.26 -4.90
CA LEU A 93 11.60 3.81 -4.42
C LEU A 93 11.67 3.97 -2.90
N ILE A 94 12.10 2.93 -2.20
CA ILE A 94 12.36 3.00 -0.76
C ILE A 94 13.83 3.28 -0.55
N ASN A 95 14.15 4.33 0.22
CA ASN A 95 15.53 4.51 0.68
C ASN A 95 15.90 3.33 1.59
N PRO A 96 16.92 2.52 1.22
CA PRO A 96 17.32 1.35 2.01
C PRO A 96 17.73 1.66 3.45
N TYR A 97 18.15 2.90 3.70
CA TYR A 97 18.58 3.36 5.02
C TYR A 97 17.44 3.92 5.87
N SER A 98 16.23 4.05 5.30
CA SER A 98 15.08 4.49 6.07
C SER A 98 14.83 3.59 7.29
N PRO A 99 14.33 4.17 8.40
CA PRO A 99 13.96 3.41 9.56
C PRO A 99 12.77 2.48 9.25
N ASN A 100 12.57 1.47 10.09
CA ASN A 100 11.45 0.57 9.96
C ASN A 100 10.13 1.33 10.16
N ILE A 101 9.34 1.43 9.09
CA ILE A 101 8.10 2.20 9.08
C ILE A 101 7.06 1.66 10.07
N PHE A 102 7.08 0.37 10.36
CA PHE A 102 6.16 -0.25 11.33
C PHE A 102 6.41 0.18 12.78
N LYS A 103 7.57 0.78 13.09
CA LYS A 103 7.81 1.39 14.42
C LYS A 103 6.93 2.61 14.69
N TYR A 104 6.44 3.26 13.63
CA TYR A 104 5.59 4.45 13.72
C TYR A 104 4.10 4.12 13.60
N HIS A 105 3.77 2.84 13.39
CA HIS A 105 2.39 2.39 13.24
C HIS A 105 1.73 2.16 14.61
N ASN A 106 0.60 2.79 14.82
CA ASN A 106 -0.27 2.47 15.94
C ASN A 106 -1.13 1.24 15.57
N LYS A 107 -0.91 0.12 16.28
CA LYS A 107 -1.55 -1.18 16.01
C LYS A 107 -3.08 -1.16 16.03
N ASN A 108 -3.67 -0.17 16.69
CA ASN A 108 -5.12 -0.03 16.83
C ASN A 108 -5.72 0.95 15.82
N LYS A 109 -4.93 1.48 14.91
CA LYS A 109 -5.36 2.49 13.94
C LYS A 109 -4.93 2.13 12.54
N PHE A 110 -5.75 2.55 11.61
CA PHE A 110 -5.41 2.62 10.21
C PHE A 110 -4.53 3.87 9.99
N SER A 111 -3.37 3.71 9.40
CA SER A 111 -2.41 4.81 9.20
C SER A 111 -2.26 5.10 7.71
N LEU A 112 -2.34 6.37 7.36
CA LEU A 112 -2.09 6.89 6.02
C LEU A 112 -0.99 7.94 6.07
N ILE A 113 -0.21 8.05 5.00
CA ILE A 113 0.68 9.19 4.84
C ILE A 113 -0.14 10.43 4.51
N SER A 114 0.11 11.50 5.25
CA SER A 114 -0.40 12.82 4.93
C SER A 114 0.60 13.56 4.03
N PRO A 115 0.16 14.13 2.90
CA PRO A 115 1.01 14.94 2.04
C PRO A 115 1.35 16.31 2.63
N ARG A 116 1.19 16.49 3.92
CA ARG A 116 1.39 17.76 4.64
C ARG A 116 2.73 18.42 4.37
N LEU A 117 3.73 17.65 3.96
CA LEU A 117 5.08 18.12 3.61
C LEU A 117 5.28 18.30 2.11
N ARG A 118 4.28 18.02 1.28
CA ARG A 118 4.37 18.28 -0.15
C ARG A 118 3.92 19.71 -0.44
N ILE A 119 4.61 20.29 -1.40
CA ILE A 119 4.55 21.67 -1.89
C ILE A 119 3.10 22.21 -1.91
N PRO A 120 2.86 23.43 -1.37
CA PRO A 120 1.52 24.04 -1.28
C PRO A 120 0.72 24.05 -2.59
N TYR A 121 1.41 24.06 -3.73
CA TYR A 121 0.80 24.13 -5.06
C TYR A 121 -0.03 22.87 -5.42
N ASP A 122 0.47 21.68 -5.15
CA ASP A 122 -0.24 20.42 -5.44
C ASP A 122 -1.47 20.24 -4.53
N TYR A 123 -1.39 20.76 -3.32
CA TYR A 123 -2.48 20.77 -2.37
C TYR A 123 -3.68 21.57 -2.89
N TYR A 124 -3.46 22.84 -3.28
CA TYR A 124 -4.53 23.72 -3.75
C TYR A 124 -5.19 23.20 -5.03
N SER A 125 -4.42 22.69 -5.98
CA SER A 125 -4.96 22.11 -7.21
C SER A 125 -5.83 20.88 -6.98
N THR A 126 -5.43 20.02 -6.06
CA THR A 126 -6.15 18.79 -5.70
C THR A 126 -7.42 19.11 -4.92
N VAL A 127 -7.35 20.00 -3.92
CA VAL A 127 -8.51 20.43 -3.14
C VAL A 127 -9.53 21.13 -4.03
N LYS A 128 -9.08 22.00 -4.94
CA LYS A 128 -9.96 22.70 -5.90
C LYS A 128 -10.69 21.73 -6.83
N LYS A 129 -10.03 20.68 -7.31
CA LYS A 129 -10.67 19.63 -8.12
C LYS A 129 -11.68 18.81 -7.33
N ILE A 130 -11.35 18.44 -6.10
CA ILE A 130 -12.24 17.65 -5.23
C ILE A 130 -13.45 18.49 -4.77
N SER A 131 -13.26 19.75 -4.40
CA SER A 131 -14.34 20.65 -3.97
C SER A 131 -15.30 20.98 -5.10
N PHE A 132 -14.84 21.05 -6.36
CA PHE A 132 -15.69 21.22 -7.52
C PHE A 132 -16.66 20.05 -7.73
N PHE A 133 -16.21 18.81 -7.50
CA PHE A 133 -17.03 17.60 -7.67
C PHE A 133 -17.91 17.25 -6.46
N ARG A 134 -17.64 17.83 -5.29
CA ARG A 134 -18.36 17.49 -4.05
C ARG A 134 -18.64 18.73 -3.21
N LYS A 135 -19.71 19.45 -3.53
CA LYS A 135 -20.19 20.66 -2.81
C LYS A 135 -20.43 20.51 -1.30
N LYS A 136 -20.22 19.32 -0.69
CA LYS A 136 -20.52 19.02 0.73
C LYS A 136 -19.36 18.45 1.56
N PHE A 137 -18.16 18.33 1.04
CA PHE A 137 -17.03 17.83 1.84
C PHE A 137 -16.14 18.99 2.28
N TYR A 138 -16.37 19.49 3.47
CA TYR A 138 -15.41 20.32 4.19
C TYR A 138 -14.27 19.43 4.67
N TYR A 139 -13.19 19.35 3.90
CA TYR A 139 -11.94 18.79 4.41
C TYR A 139 -11.29 19.82 5.33
N LYS A 140 -11.59 19.76 6.61
CA LYS A 140 -10.78 20.44 7.64
C LYS A 140 -9.34 19.91 7.68
N ASN A 141 -9.10 18.77 7.07
CA ASN A 141 -7.82 18.06 7.05
C ASN A 141 -7.29 17.95 5.63
N TYR A 142 -5.97 17.90 5.52
CA TYR A 142 -5.26 17.73 4.25
C TYR A 142 -5.68 16.44 3.53
N PRO A 143 -5.71 16.43 2.18
CA PRO A 143 -5.96 15.20 1.44
C PRO A 143 -4.90 14.17 1.83
N LEU A 144 -5.35 12.92 1.99
CA LEU A 144 -4.47 11.81 2.32
C LEU A 144 -3.89 11.24 1.03
N ASP A 145 -2.58 11.03 1.03
CA ASP A 145 -1.92 10.26 -0.02
C ASP A 145 -2.20 8.78 0.24
N SER A 146 -2.72 8.09 -0.75
CA SER A 146 -3.02 6.67 -0.65
C SER A 146 -1.85 5.77 -1.09
N ALA A 147 -0.70 6.37 -1.35
CA ALA A 147 0.49 5.62 -1.76
C ALA A 147 1.02 4.68 -0.66
N LEU A 148 0.77 5.03 0.59
CA LEU A 148 1.17 4.22 1.73
C LEU A 148 0.00 4.02 2.68
N LEU A 149 -0.34 2.76 2.95
CA LEU A 149 -1.47 2.36 3.76
C LEU A 149 -1.01 1.34 4.81
N PHE A 150 -1.19 1.66 6.08
CA PHE A 150 -0.94 0.71 7.15
C PHE A 150 -2.24 0.12 7.66
N THR A 151 -2.22 -1.17 7.93
CA THR A 151 -3.38 -1.85 8.46
C THR A 151 -2.94 -3.05 9.29
N ASN A 152 -3.68 -3.36 10.30
CA ASN A 152 -3.47 -4.55 11.08
C ASN A 152 -4.61 -5.56 10.87
N LYS A 153 -4.39 -6.77 11.36
CA LYS A 153 -5.33 -7.90 11.22
C LYS A 153 -6.72 -7.62 11.83
N GLN A 154 -6.80 -6.73 12.83
CA GLN A 154 -8.07 -6.41 13.53
C GLN A 154 -8.97 -5.45 12.75
N THR A 155 -8.41 -4.65 11.83
CA THR A 155 -9.17 -3.67 11.04
C THR A 155 -10.05 -4.29 9.94
N TYR A 156 -9.97 -5.61 9.75
CA TYR A 156 -10.72 -6.35 8.70
C TYR A 156 -11.76 -7.32 9.27
N LYS A 157 -11.99 -7.32 10.57
CA LYS A 157 -13.12 -8.01 11.15
C LYS A 157 -14.35 -7.10 11.13
#